data_c769517a0144facdf098fae74289164d
#
_entry.id   c769517a0144facdf098fae74289164d
#
_cell.length_a   1.000
_cell.length_b   1.000
_cell.length_c   1.000
_cell.angle_alpha   90.00
_cell.angle_beta   90.00
_cell.angle_gamma   90.00
#
_symmetry.space_group_name_H-M   'P 1'
#
loop_
_entity.id
_entity.type
_entity.pdbx_description
1 polymer ?
#
loop_
_entity_poly.entity_id
_entity_poly.type
_entity_poly.pdbx_seq_one_letter_code
_entity_poly.pdbx_strand_id
1 'polypeptide(L)'
;MKPVRRKHEAGFIFQAVLITALSCLLPKLCAIASRRPTVAGDARRPIHSSETIMKKYLAIPAAIACLLAGPAHAQSSVTLYGTIDAGLDYISNQKSPAGAGPAYGVQSGNVSTSRWGLRGIEDLGGGLGAVFTLENGFNGANGKFGNGGDEFGRQAWVGLSSRRWGTVTLGRQYDFLVDFVAPLSATGSGFGGNIADHPYDNDNLANDTRMNDAVKFSSANYGGFSFGGAYGFSNQGGGAGNNNAYSVGAQYVNGPVDLAVAYLQSNQPGGVNAPQNTGGSLSSSDGDAMLVGGRWRTFGAGAHYAFDHATVGFVYTRTILNDPRELSQGGAYGAVNGRLLTFSNYELNARYFLQPAFSLGGSYTLTQGRFDDAGRSIAPTWSQFMLQADYALSRRTDLYLEGVYQRVTGADGVAVLGNAGIFNLAASGNDRQAVVAAGIRHKF
;
A
#
# COMPACT_ATOMS: atom_id res chain seq x y z
N MET A 1 -33.36 -14.48 34.89
CA MET A 1 -32.49 -13.98 35.97
C MET A 1 -31.38 -13.14 35.34
N LYS A 2 -31.08 -12.00 35.95
CA LYS A 2 -30.36 -10.82 35.38
C LYS A 2 -28.90 -11.07 34.98
N PRO A 3 -28.38 -10.26 34.03
CA PRO A 3 -26.99 -10.27 33.59
C PRO A 3 -26.10 -9.44 34.51
N VAL A 4 -24.83 -9.84 34.67
CA VAL A 4 -23.83 -9.04 35.38
C VAL A 4 -22.85 -8.42 34.39
N ARG A 5 -22.72 -7.11 34.51
CA ARG A 5 -21.76 -6.19 33.85
C ARG A 5 -20.30 -6.60 34.12
N ARG A 6 -19.44 -6.46 33.11
CA ARG A 6 -18.07 -5.96 33.23
C ARG A 6 -17.62 -5.36 31.89
N LYS A 7 -17.74 -4.07 31.76
CA LYS A 7 -16.99 -3.21 30.85
C LYS A 7 -16.51 -2.04 31.72
N HIS A 8 -15.22 -1.80 31.73
CA HIS A 8 -14.48 -0.61 32.17
C HIS A 8 -13.22 -0.95 32.99
N GLU A 9 -12.22 -1.57 32.35
CA GLU A 9 -10.87 -1.59 32.95
C GLU A 9 -9.72 -1.45 31.92
N ALA A 10 -9.98 -1.52 30.62
CA ALA A 10 -8.90 -1.43 29.61
C ALA A 10 -8.44 0.01 29.29
N GLY A 11 -9.26 1.02 29.59
CA GLY A 11 -8.92 2.43 29.31
C GLY A 11 -7.95 3.07 30.32
N PHE A 12 -7.88 2.56 31.54
CA PHE A 12 -7.04 3.16 32.60
C PHE A 12 -5.57 2.74 32.53
N ILE A 13 -5.27 1.58 31.96
CA ILE A 13 -3.88 1.07 31.88
C ILE A 13 -3.08 1.81 30.81
N PHE A 14 -3.72 2.20 29.69
CA PHE A 14 -3.04 2.91 28.61
C PHE A 14 -2.67 4.36 28.99
N GLN A 15 -3.49 5.03 29.79
CA GLN A 15 -3.19 6.38 30.27
C GLN A 15 -2.07 6.40 31.31
N ALA A 16 -1.98 5.38 32.17
CA ALA A 16 -0.94 5.26 33.17
C ALA A 16 0.45 4.99 32.58
N VAL A 17 0.55 4.20 31.51
CA VAL A 17 1.83 3.89 30.84
C VAL A 17 2.37 5.11 30.07
N LEU A 18 1.50 5.92 29.46
CA LEU A 18 1.91 7.12 28.73
C LEU A 18 2.42 8.23 29.67
N ILE A 19 1.78 8.41 30.83
CA ILE A 19 2.16 9.41 31.83
C ILE A 19 3.47 9.01 32.52
N THR A 20 3.70 7.72 32.74
CA THR A 20 4.94 7.22 33.37
C THR A 20 6.13 7.30 32.43
N ALA A 21 5.94 7.14 31.11
CA ALA A 21 7.01 7.31 30.12
C ALA A 21 7.41 8.79 29.93
N LEU A 22 6.47 9.74 30.01
CA LEU A 22 6.78 11.16 29.92
C LEU A 22 7.45 11.71 31.19
N SER A 23 7.12 11.21 32.37
CA SER A 23 7.71 11.67 33.63
C SER A 23 9.16 11.22 33.84
N CYS A 24 9.63 10.18 33.15
CA CYS A 24 11.04 9.78 33.20
C CYS A 24 11.97 10.52 32.22
N LEU A 25 11.42 11.21 31.20
CA LEU A 25 12.24 11.94 30.20
C LEU A 25 12.46 13.42 30.53
N LEU A 26 11.57 14.06 31.27
CA LEU A 26 11.71 15.48 31.62
C LEU A 26 12.86 15.86 32.57
N PRO A 27 13.28 15.04 33.56
CA PRO A 27 14.40 15.43 34.44
C PRO A 27 15.79 15.41 33.78
N LYS A 28 15.96 14.69 32.67
CA LYS A 28 17.28 14.58 32.00
C LYS A 28 17.60 15.70 31.03
N LEU A 29 16.59 16.43 30.57
CA LEU A 29 16.77 17.60 29.68
C LEU A 29 17.09 18.90 30.43
N CYS A 30 16.73 19.01 31.73
CA CYS A 30 17.01 20.18 32.54
C CYS A 30 18.43 20.23 33.12
N ALA A 31 19.17 19.13 33.12
CA ALA A 31 20.51 19.02 33.72
C ALA A 31 21.65 19.48 32.81
N ILE A 32 21.39 19.79 31.54
CA ILE A 32 22.46 20.21 30.58
C ILE A 32 22.62 21.74 30.52
N ALA A 33 21.71 22.52 31.09
CA ALA A 33 21.70 23.98 31.00
C ALA A 33 22.35 24.71 32.19
N SER A 34 22.95 24.01 33.17
CA SER A 34 23.48 24.64 34.40
C SER A 34 24.93 24.25 34.70
N ARG A 35 25.84 24.42 33.78
CA ARG A 35 27.29 24.46 34.12
C ARG A 35 27.83 25.85 33.89
N ARG A 36 28.01 26.60 35.02
CA ARG A 36 28.82 27.80 35.06
C ARG A 36 30.28 27.41 35.32
N PRO A 37 31.27 28.05 34.67
CA PRO A 37 32.67 27.89 35.06
C PRO A 37 32.93 28.75 36.29
N THR A 38 33.55 28.16 37.31
CA THR A 38 34.13 28.83 38.48
C THR A 38 35.51 29.37 38.10
N VAL A 39 35.68 30.67 38.20
CA VAL A 39 37.02 31.30 38.27
C VAL A 39 37.14 31.96 39.65
N ALA A 40 38.14 31.56 40.37
CA ALA A 40 38.53 32.11 41.67
C ALA A 40 39.47 33.34 41.49
N GLY A 41 39.35 34.29 42.40
CA GLY A 41 40.41 35.22 42.65
C GLY A 41 40.08 36.69 42.82
N ASP A 42 40.03 37.08 44.06
CA ASP A 42 40.62 38.22 44.76
C ASP A 42 40.00 39.61 44.72
N ALA A 43 39.69 40.00 45.94
CA ALA A 43 39.77 41.23 46.72
C ALA A 43 39.52 42.65 46.15
N ARG A 44 38.55 43.31 46.86
CA ARG A 44 38.55 44.74 47.37
C ARG A 44 38.00 45.84 46.44
N ARG A 45 36.90 46.37 46.86
CA ARG A 45 36.41 47.70 47.25
C ARG A 45 35.00 48.03 46.74
N PRO A 46 34.20 48.72 47.54
CA PRO A 46 32.81 49.03 47.18
C PRO A 46 32.75 50.33 46.37
N ILE A 47 32.01 50.31 45.27
CA ILE A 47 31.53 51.52 44.60
C ILE A 47 30.02 51.41 44.47
N HIS A 48 29.35 52.40 45.02
CA HIS A 48 27.92 52.58 45.12
C HIS A 48 27.25 52.81 43.75
N SER A 49 26.12 52.21 43.57
CA SER A 49 24.94 52.71 42.82
C SER A 49 25.08 53.07 41.34
N SER A 50 24.94 52.07 40.47
CA SER A 50 24.32 52.26 39.12
C SER A 50 23.71 51.00 38.52
N GLU A 51 23.64 49.87 39.24
CA GLU A 51 23.13 48.59 38.72
C GLU A 51 21.60 48.51 38.61
N THR A 52 20.84 49.40 39.28
CA THR A 52 19.37 49.27 39.33
C THR A 52 18.67 49.84 38.10
N ILE A 53 19.33 50.71 37.34
CA ILE A 53 18.73 51.36 36.16
C ILE A 53 18.95 50.48 34.92
N MET A 54 20.07 49.81 34.78
CA MET A 54 20.38 48.98 33.61
C MET A 54 19.54 47.67 33.54
N LYS A 55 19.13 47.12 34.73
CA LYS A 55 18.26 45.95 34.80
C LYS A 55 16.83 46.21 34.35
N LYS A 56 16.35 47.46 34.44
CA LYS A 56 15.01 47.84 34.00
C LYS A 56 14.90 48.01 32.47
N TYR A 57 15.98 48.36 31.79
CA TYR A 57 15.95 48.54 30.32
C TYR A 57 16.26 47.26 29.52
N LEU A 58 16.81 46.22 30.14
CA LEU A 58 16.99 44.92 29.48
C LEU A 58 15.73 44.04 29.54
N ALA A 59 14.83 44.30 30.46
CA ALA A 59 13.58 43.52 30.59
C ALA A 59 12.53 43.87 29.51
N ILE A 60 12.58 45.10 28.99
CA ILE A 60 11.62 45.55 27.97
C ILE A 60 11.84 44.90 26.61
N PRO A 61 13.06 44.80 26.03
CA PRO A 61 13.29 44.11 24.77
C PRO A 61 13.06 42.61 24.87
N ALA A 62 13.28 41.95 26.00
CA ALA A 62 12.97 40.55 26.20
C ALA A 62 11.46 40.28 26.24
N ALA A 63 10.67 41.15 26.86
CA ALA A 63 9.20 41.09 26.89
C ALA A 63 8.59 41.38 25.51
N ILE A 64 9.18 42.31 24.74
CA ILE A 64 8.76 42.60 23.35
C ILE A 64 9.14 41.44 22.39
N ALA A 65 10.28 40.80 22.59
CA ALA A 65 10.66 39.60 21.82
C ALA A 65 9.73 38.42 22.11
N CYS A 66 9.26 38.23 23.33
CA CYS A 66 8.24 37.23 23.67
C CYS A 66 6.82 37.58 23.15
N LEU A 67 6.49 38.86 22.97
CA LEU A 67 5.23 39.29 22.38
C LEU A 67 5.23 39.23 20.84
N LEU A 68 6.42 39.25 20.21
CA LEU A 68 6.60 39.08 18.77
C LEU A 68 6.81 37.60 18.37
N ALA A 69 7.01 36.70 19.31
CA ALA A 69 6.84 35.26 19.10
C ALA A 69 5.33 34.97 19.01
N GLY A 70 4.71 35.41 17.89
CA GLY A 70 3.38 34.97 17.55
C GLY A 70 3.31 33.45 17.63
N PRO A 71 2.16 32.85 17.96
CA PRO A 71 2.02 31.41 17.91
C PRO A 71 2.50 30.96 16.54
N ALA A 72 3.56 30.16 16.49
CA ALA A 72 3.91 29.43 15.29
C ALA A 72 2.68 28.57 14.98
N HIS A 73 1.79 29.08 14.12
CA HIS A 73 0.71 28.28 13.58
C HIS A 73 1.37 27.19 12.76
N ALA A 74 1.60 26.04 13.39
CA ALA A 74 1.84 24.82 12.69
C ALA A 74 0.73 24.68 11.66
N GLN A 75 1.05 24.82 10.38
CA GLN A 75 0.04 24.82 9.32
C GLN A 75 -0.40 23.38 9.11
N SER A 76 -1.34 22.95 9.99
CA SER A 76 -2.00 21.66 9.86
C SER A 76 -2.86 21.68 8.60
N SER A 77 -2.70 20.71 7.74
CA SER A 77 -3.55 20.58 6.55
C SER A 77 -4.19 19.21 6.50
N VAL A 78 -5.49 19.20 6.23
CA VAL A 78 -6.22 17.98 5.89
C VAL A 78 -6.69 18.11 4.45
N THR A 79 -6.37 17.13 3.63
CA THR A 79 -6.72 17.10 2.21
C THR A 79 -7.70 15.95 1.97
N LEU A 80 -8.86 16.25 1.43
CA LEU A 80 -9.73 15.28 0.80
C LEU A 80 -9.18 14.98 -0.59
N TYR A 81 -9.08 13.71 -0.94
CA TYR A 81 -8.65 13.27 -2.27
C TYR A 81 -9.40 12.02 -2.69
N GLY A 82 -9.36 11.72 -3.99
CA GLY A 82 -9.97 10.51 -4.49
C GLY A 82 -9.86 10.32 -5.99
N THR A 83 -10.41 9.19 -6.43
CA THR A 83 -10.53 8.81 -7.84
C THR A 83 -11.85 8.09 -8.03
N ILE A 84 -12.57 8.44 -9.07
CA ILE A 84 -13.72 7.69 -9.57
C ILE A 84 -13.36 7.20 -10.97
N ASP A 85 -13.45 5.90 -11.16
CA ASP A 85 -13.17 5.22 -12.42
C ASP A 85 -14.35 4.30 -12.74
N ALA A 86 -14.98 4.51 -13.89
CA ALA A 86 -16.09 3.72 -14.35
C ALA A 86 -16.02 3.53 -15.87
N GLY A 87 -16.28 2.31 -16.32
CA GLY A 87 -16.24 1.95 -17.73
C GLY A 87 -17.38 1.02 -18.14
N LEU A 88 -17.65 1.00 -19.43
CA LEU A 88 -18.46 -0.01 -20.09
C LEU A 88 -17.55 -1.12 -20.58
N ASP A 89 -17.82 -2.34 -20.12
CA ASP A 89 -17.00 -3.51 -20.41
C ASP A 89 -17.76 -4.52 -21.26
N TYR A 90 -17.02 -5.08 -22.21
CA TYR A 90 -17.34 -6.33 -22.87
C TYR A 90 -16.36 -7.40 -22.39
N ILE A 91 -16.88 -8.53 -21.87
CA ILE A 91 -16.08 -9.67 -21.42
C ILE A 91 -16.48 -10.89 -22.27
N SER A 92 -15.52 -11.50 -22.97
CA SER A 92 -15.81 -12.53 -23.99
C SER A 92 -16.41 -13.83 -23.43
N ASN A 93 -16.03 -14.20 -22.20
CA ASN A 93 -16.37 -15.52 -21.65
C ASN A 93 -16.33 -15.48 -20.11
N GLN A 94 -17.36 -14.97 -19.51
CA GLN A 94 -17.49 -14.88 -18.06
C GLN A 94 -18.28 -16.07 -17.53
N LYS A 95 -17.77 -16.74 -16.49
CA LYS A 95 -18.46 -17.81 -15.80
C LYS A 95 -19.55 -17.25 -14.89
N SER A 96 -20.72 -17.87 -14.92
CA SER A 96 -21.84 -17.57 -14.03
C SER A 96 -22.52 -18.87 -13.59
N PRO A 97 -23.44 -18.85 -12.63
CA PRO A 97 -24.23 -20.02 -12.26
C PRO A 97 -25.07 -20.60 -13.42
N ALA A 98 -25.41 -19.77 -14.42
CA ALA A 98 -26.17 -20.20 -15.61
C ALA A 98 -25.28 -20.76 -16.72
N GLY A 99 -23.95 -20.74 -16.57
CA GLY A 99 -22.99 -21.16 -17.59
C GLY A 99 -21.93 -20.08 -17.85
N ALA A 100 -21.18 -20.25 -18.93
CA ALA A 100 -20.15 -19.28 -19.35
C ALA A 100 -20.52 -18.65 -20.70
N GLY A 101 -20.31 -17.34 -20.84
CA GLY A 101 -20.63 -16.63 -22.07
C GLY A 101 -20.23 -15.15 -22.02
N PRO A 102 -20.48 -14.40 -23.09
CA PRO A 102 -20.18 -12.97 -23.13
C PRO A 102 -21.02 -12.21 -22.10
N ALA A 103 -20.39 -11.24 -21.45
CA ALA A 103 -21.03 -10.33 -20.51
C ALA A 103 -20.76 -8.87 -20.91
N TYR A 104 -21.72 -8.02 -20.60
CA TYR A 104 -21.65 -6.57 -20.80
C TYR A 104 -22.08 -5.90 -19.51
N GLY A 105 -21.40 -4.84 -19.11
CA GLY A 105 -21.79 -4.14 -17.88
C GLY A 105 -21.03 -2.85 -17.66
N VAL A 106 -21.48 -2.11 -16.65
CA VAL A 106 -20.71 -1.02 -16.07
C VAL A 106 -19.83 -1.62 -14.98
N GLN A 107 -18.52 -1.44 -15.12
CA GLN A 107 -17.54 -1.82 -14.11
C GLN A 107 -16.93 -0.60 -13.47
N SER A 108 -16.46 -0.76 -12.24
CA SER A 108 -15.76 0.28 -11.49
C SER A 108 -14.32 -0.12 -11.31
N GLY A 109 -13.40 0.79 -11.65
CA GLY A 109 -12.00 0.60 -11.32
C GLY A 109 -11.21 -0.25 -12.31
N ASN A 110 -11.49 -0.16 -13.61
CA ASN A 110 -10.71 -0.87 -14.62
C ASN A 110 -9.24 -0.44 -14.62
N VAL A 111 -8.98 0.87 -14.64
CA VAL A 111 -7.63 1.44 -14.62
C VAL A 111 -7.20 1.80 -13.20
N SER A 112 -8.11 2.30 -12.37
CA SER A 112 -7.79 2.70 -10.99
C SER A 112 -8.96 2.41 -10.07
N THR A 113 -8.76 1.63 -9.03
CA THR A 113 -9.80 1.39 -8.01
C THR A 113 -10.42 2.70 -7.54
N SER A 114 -11.76 2.80 -7.65
CA SER A 114 -12.50 3.96 -7.14
C SER A 114 -12.32 4.06 -5.64
N ARG A 115 -11.90 5.24 -5.17
CA ARG A 115 -11.56 5.47 -3.76
C ARG A 115 -11.69 6.94 -3.39
N TRP A 116 -11.85 7.19 -2.11
CA TRP A 116 -11.72 8.51 -1.51
C TRP A 116 -10.98 8.40 -0.18
N GLY A 117 -10.36 9.48 0.26
CA GLY A 117 -9.64 9.46 1.53
C GLY A 117 -9.33 10.85 2.06
N LEU A 118 -8.92 10.85 3.31
CA LEU A 118 -8.39 11.99 4.03
C LEU A 118 -6.93 11.73 4.35
N ARG A 119 -6.07 12.67 4.04
CA ARG A 119 -4.68 12.67 4.50
C ARG A 119 -4.36 13.98 5.18
N GLY A 120 -3.60 13.92 6.26
CA GLY A 120 -3.23 15.11 7.00
C GLY A 120 -1.77 15.13 7.39
N ILE A 121 -1.28 16.35 7.56
CA ILE A 121 0.03 16.63 8.13
C ILE A 121 -0.10 17.78 9.12
N GLU A 122 0.50 17.61 10.30
CA GLU A 122 0.69 18.63 11.32
C GLU A 122 2.19 18.85 11.47
N ASP A 123 2.64 20.09 11.31
CA ASP A 123 4.05 20.44 11.54
C ASP A 123 4.30 20.56 13.05
N LEU A 124 5.11 19.67 13.60
CA LEU A 124 5.50 19.64 15.01
C LEU A 124 6.75 20.50 15.29
N GLY A 125 7.31 21.16 14.26
CA GLY A 125 8.53 21.92 14.34
C GLY A 125 9.79 21.06 14.20
N GLY A 126 10.93 21.71 13.95
CA GLY A 126 12.23 21.03 13.82
C GLY A 126 12.35 20.03 12.65
N GLY A 127 11.45 20.09 11.68
CA GLY A 127 11.39 19.15 10.55
C GLY A 127 10.66 17.83 10.88
N LEU A 128 9.95 17.78 12.02
CA LEU A 128 9.05 16.69 12.40
C LEU A 128 7.62 17.05 12.03
N GLY A 129 6.82 16.04 11.67
CA GLY A 129 5.39 16.17 11.45
C GLY A 129 4.64 14.94 11.95
N ALA A 130 3.41 15.14 12.43
CA ALA A 130 2.44 14.06 12.58
C ALA A 130 1.68 13.89 11.26
N VAL A 131 1.51 12.66 10.82
CA VAL A 131 0.87 12.34 9.53
C VAL A 131 -0.18 11.25 9.70
N PHE A 132 -1.22 11.29 8.89
CA PHE A 132 -2.20 10.22 8.84
C PHE A 132 -2.79 10.06 7.43
N THR A 133 -3.32 8.87 7.16
CA THR A 133 -4.15 8.58 5.99
C THR A 133 -5.28 7.65 6.39
N LEU A 134 -6.49 8.01 5.96
CA LEU A 134 -7.69 7.18 5.98
C LEU A 134 -8.21 7.07 4.56
N GLU A 135 -8.28 5.88 3.98
CA GLU A 135 -8.67 5.67 2.58
C GLU A 135 -9.70 4.55 2.46
N ASN A 136 -10.84 4.88 1.85
CA ASN A 136 -11.92 3.99 1.52
C ASN A 136 -11.85 3.57 0.05
N GLY A 137 -12.10 2.29 -0.25
CA GLY A 137 -12.37 1.79 -1.59
C GLY A 137 -13.87 1.59 -1.78
N PHE A 138 -14.39 1.92 -2.94
CA PHE A 138 -15.80 1.72 -3.24
C PHE A 138 -16.02 1.29 -4.70
N ASN A 139 -17.17 0.68 -4.94
CA ASN A 139 -17.60 0.33 -6.29
C ASN A 139 -18.50 1.45 -6.84
N GLY A 140 -17.99 2.22 -7.81
CA GLY A 140 -18.70 3.34 -8.43
C GLY A 140 -19.94 2.92 -9.23
N ALA A 141 -20.06 1.65 -9.62
CA ALA A 141 -21.22 1.15 -10.37
C ALA A 141 -22.44 0.83 -9.48
N ASN A 142 -22.23 0.55 -8.18
CA ASN A 142 -23.32 0.16 -7.27
C ASN A 142 -23.27 0.84 -5.88
N GLY A 143 -22.25 1.66 -5.61
CA GLY A 143 -22.11 2.43 -4.37
C GLY A 143 -21.69 1.61 -3.13
N LYS A 144 -21.36 0.33 -3.25
CA LYS A 144 -20.93 -0.49 -2.13
C LYS A 144 -19.47 -0.21 -1.76
N PHE A 145 -19.14 -0.35 -0.48
CA PHE A 145 -17.74 -0.36 -0.04
C PHE A 145 -17.00 -1.56 -0.63
N GLY A 146 -15.73 -1.35 -0.94
CA GLY A 146 -14.77 -2.40 -1.28
C GLY A 146 -14.21 -3.08 -0.02
N ASN A 147 -13.20 -3.94 -0.21
CA ASN A 147 -12.38 -4.49 0.87
C ASN A 147 -13.22 -5.10 2.01
N GLY A 148 -14.07 -6.07 1.69
CA GLY A 148 -14.93 -6.75 2.69
C GLY A 148 -16.08 -5.91 3.25
N GLY A 149 -16.23 -4.66 2.81
CA GLY A 149 -17.22 -3.71 3.34
C GLY A 149 -16.65 -2.73 4.37
N ASP A 150 -15.33 -2.69 4.53
CA ASP A 150 -14.65 -1.84 5.49
C ASP A 150 -14.66 -0.38 5.06
N GLU A 151 -14.94 0.53 6.02
CA GLU A 151 -15.01 1.97 5.76
C GLU A 151 -13.63 2.54 5.32
N PHE A 152 -12.55 2.10 5.94
CA PHE A 152 -11.17 2.49 5.56
C PHE A 152 -10.35 1.25 5.17
N GLY A 153 -10.95 0.41 4.32
CA GLY A 153 -10.39 -0.89 3.95
C GLY A 153 -9.14 -0.83 3.08
N ARG A 154 -8.75 0.36 2.56
CA ARG A 154 -7.52 0.52 1.79
C ARG A 154 -6.33 0.92 2.66
N GLN A 155 -6.48 2.00 3.43
CA GLN A 155 -5.45 2.48 4.35
C GLN A 155 -6.09 3.12 5.58
N ALA A 156 -5.56 2.84 6.76
CA ALA A 156 -5.94 3.44 8.03
C ALA A 156 -4.73 3.48 8.96
N TRP A 157 -3.95 4.57 8.90
CA TRP A 157 -2.71 4.68 9.66
C TRP A 157 -2.41 6.10 10.12
N VAL A 158 -1.61 6.19 11.18
CA VAL A 158 -1.05 7.42 11.74
C VAL A 158 0.44 7.24 11.96
N GLY A 159 1.22 8.32 11.91
CA GLY A 159 2.66 8.22 12.07
C GLY A 159 3.38 9.53 12.33
N LEU A 160 4.69 9.42 12.45
CA LEU A 160 5.62 10.55 12.58
C LEU A 160 6.54 10.59 11.36
N SER A 161 6.65 11.77 10.76
CA SER A 161 7.51 12.03 9.62
C SER A 161 8.65 12.95 10.01
N SER A 162 9.85 12.66 9.52
CA SER A 162 11.05 13.49 9.66
C SER A 162 11.65 13.73 8.27
N ARG A 163 11.90 14.99 7.92
CA ARG A 163 12.54 15.35 6.65
C ARG A 163 13.92 14.70 6.47
N ARG A 164 14.62 14.42 7.57
CA ARG A 164 15.97 13.85 7.56
C ARG A 164 15.98 12.33 7.53
N TRP A 165 15.05 11.69 8.26
CA TRP A 165 15.13 10.25 8.52
C TRP A 165 14.08 9.45 7.75
N GLY A 166 12.94 10.05 7.42
CA GLY A 166 11.79 9.36 6.82
C GLY A 166 10.60 9.31 7.77
N THR A 167 9.72 8.33 7.56
CA THR A 167 8.42 8.24 8.23
C THR A 167 8.24 6.88 8.90
N VAL A 168 7.75 6.88 10.13
CA VAL A 168 7.26 5.67 10.83
C VAL A 168 5.75 5.76 10.95
N THR A 169 5.04 4.73 10.51
CA THR A 169 3.57 4.65 10.53
C THR A 169 3.07 3.40 11.24
N LEU A 170 1.88 3.49 11.83
CA LEU A 170 1.19 2.42 12.56
C LEU A 170 -0.22 2.29 12.02
N GLY A 171 -0.66 1.07 11.69
CA GLY A 171 -1.99 0.75 11.22
C GLY A 171 -2.02 -0.07 9.93
N ARG A 172 -3.17 -0.05 9.24
CA ARG A 172 -3.41 -0.75 7.97
C ARG A 172 -2.77 0.00 6.81
N GLN A 173 -1.90 -0.66 6.06
CA GLN A 173 -1.10 -0.02 5.02
C GLN A 173 -0.54 -1.03 4.00
N TYR A 174 0.01 -0.51 2.89
CA TYR A 174 0.64 -1.30 1.84
C TYR A 174 2.03 -1.79 2.23
N ASP A 175 2.46 -2.88 1.61
CA ASP A 175 3.81 -3.41 1.63
C ASP A 175 4.73 -2.71 0.60
N PHE A 176 6.01 -3.10 0.53
CA PHE A 176 6.98 -2.48 -0.36
C PHE A 176 6.98 -3.02 -1.81
N LEU A 177 6.30 -4.12 -2.11
CA LEU A 177 6.01 -4.48 -3.51
C LEU A 177 5.09 -3.44 -4.13
N VAL A 178 4.03 -3.05 -3.39
CA VAL A 178 3.10 -2.00 -3.80
C VAL A 178 3.75 -0.63 -3.88
N ASP A 179 4.59 -0.26 -2.89
CA ASP A 179 5.16 1.09 -2.86
C ASP A 179 6.26 1.31 -3.91
N PHE A 180 7.10 0.30 -4.19
CA PHE A 180 8.30 0.48 -4.99
C PHE A 180 8.26 -0.25 -6.33
N VAL A 181 7.75 -1.48 -6.40
CA VAL A 181 7.77 -2.29 -7.62
C VAL A 181 6.52 -2.07 -8.47
N ALA A 182 5.34 -1.99 -7.86
CA ALA A 182 4.09 -1.79 -8.60
C ALA A 182 4.09 -0.55 -9.51
N PRO A 183 4.66 0.62 -9.12
CA PRO A 183 4.75 1.77 -10.02
C PRO A 183 5.52 1.51 -11.32
N LEU A 184 6.32 0.44 -11.38
CA LEU A 184 7.09 0.02 -12.56
C LEU A 184 6.34 -1.00 -13.41
N SER A 185 5.18 -1.49 -12.99
CA SER A 185 4.32 -2.43 -13.74
C SER A 185 3.21 -1.71 -14.48
N ALA A 186 2.60 -2.37 -15.45
CA ALA A 186 1.43 -1.85 -16.16
C ALA A 186 0.27 -1.58 -15.19
N THR A 187 0.05 -2.46 -14.22
CA THR A 187 -1.04 -2.31 -13.24
C THR A 187 -0.83 -1.11 -12.30
N GLY A 188 0.37 -0.91 -11.78
CA GLY A 188 0.65 0.13 -10.78
C GLY A 188 1.05 1.49 -11.33
N SER A 189 1.48 1.58 -12.60
CA SER A 189 1.98 2.82 -13.23
C SER A 189 0.89 3.81 -13.64
N GLY A 190 -0.38 3.41 -13.52
CA GLY A 190 -1.53 4.26 -13.85
C GLY A 190 -1.94 4.25 -15.31
N PHE A 191 -1.33 3.39 -16.14
CA PHE A 191 -1.91 2.91 -17.40
C PHE A 191 -2.06 1.39 -17.31
N GLY A 192 -2.98 0.78 -18.08
CA GLY A 192 -3.31 -0.64 -17.97
C GLY A 192 -4.09 -1.00 -16.70
N GLY A 193 -3.71 -0.47 -15.59
CA GLY A 193 -4.42 -0.54 -14.33
C GLY A 193 -4.78 -1.95 -13.86
N ASN A 194 -5.89 -2.07 -13.15
CA ASN A 194 -6.28 -3.31 -12.48
C ASN A 194 -6.53 -4.48 -13.43
N ILE A 195 -7.11 -4.26 -14.62
CA ILE A 195 -7.36 -5.36 -15.56
C ILE A 195 -6.10 -5.85 -16.29
N ALA A 196 -4.98 -5.12 -16.21
CA ALA A 196 -3.68 -5.55 -16.72
C ALA A 196 -2.85 -6.35 -15.72
N ASP A 197 -3.37 -6.59 -14.51
CA ASP A 197 -2.63 -7.22 -13.43
C ASP A 197 -2.23 -8.67 -13.72
N HIS A 198 -1.25 -9.14 -12.97
CA HIS A 198 -0.78 -10.51 -13.02
C HIS A 198 -1.83 -11.47 -12.47
N PRO A 199 -1.89 -12.72 -12.95
CA PRO A 199 -2.91 -13.67 -12.51
C PRO A 199 -3.02 -13.78 -10.99
N TYR A 200 -4.23 -13.58 -10.45
CA TYR A 200 -4.58 -13.64 -9.01
C TYR A 200 -3.97 -12.54 -8.15
N ASP A 201 -3.43 -11.45 -8.71
CA ASP A 201 -2.57 -10.51 -7.97
C ASP A 201 -1.53 -11.28 -7.12
N ASN A 202 -0.93 -12.32 -7.75
CA ASN A 202 -0.10 -13.28 -7.02
C ASN A 202 1.15 -12.65 -6.39
N ASP A 203 1.53 -11.48 -6.83
CA ASP A 203 2.68 -10.71 -6.38
C ASP A 203 2.32 -9.37 -5.73
N ASN A 204 1.02 -9.10 -5.55
CA ASN A 204 0.47 -7.91 -4.91
C ASN A 204 0.76 -6.58 -5.62
N LEU A 205 1.00 -6.58 -6.94
CA LEU A 205 1.24 -5.33 -7.67
C LEU A 205 -0.04 -4.52 -7.92
N ALA A 206 -1.23 -5.17 -7.89
CA ALA A 206 -2.53 -4.48 -7.92
C ALA A 206 -2.98 -3.95 -6.56
N ASN A 207 -2.19 -4.19 -5.51
CA ASN A 207 -2.42 -3.75 -4.13
C ASN A 207 -3.69 -4.31 -3.45
N ASP A 208 -4.11 -5.52 -3.76
CA ASP A 208 -5.27 -6.12 -3.11
C ASP A 208 -4.97 -6.67 -1.72
N THR A 209 -3.72 -7.02 -1.46
CA THR A 209 -3.26 -7.43 -0.13
C THR A 209 -2.71 -6.24 0.65
N ARG A 210 -3.24 -6.01 1.84
CA ARG A 210 -2.82 -4.95 2.77
C ARG A 210 -2.45 -5.56 4.11
N MET A 211 -1.44 -4.97 4.74
CA MET A 211 -0.96 -5.40 6.06
C MET A 211 -1.75 -4.67 7.15
N ASN A 212 -2.56 -5.40 7.91
CA ASN A 212 -3.17 -4.93 9.14
C ASN A 212 -2.16 -4.93 10.29
N ASP A 213 -2.46 -4.20 11.36
CA ASP A 213 -1.69 -4.23 12.61
C ASP A 213 -0.19 -4.03 12.38
N ALA A 214 0.15 -3.16 11.42
CA ALA A 214 1.51 -3.04 10.94
C ALA A 214 2.22 -1.81 11.51
N VAL A 215 3.53 -1.97 11.74
CA VAL A 215 4.50 -0.89 11.85
C VAL A 215 5.32 -0.85 10.57
N LYS A 216 5.51 0.35 9.99
CA LYS A 216 6.27 0.55 8.76
C LYS A 216 7.19 1.74 8.88
N PHE A 217 8.42 1.58 8.41
CA PHE A 217 9.38 2.64 8.23
C PHE A 217 9.67 2.83 6.74
N SER A 218 9.55 4.06 6.26
CA SER A 218 9.97 4.47 4.92
C SER A 218 11.02 5.57 5.07
N SER A 219 12.21 5.38 4.50
CA SER A 219 13.31 6.34 4.59
C SER A 219 12.98 7.65 3.88
N ALA A 220 13.70 8.72 4.22
CA ALA A 220 13.81 9.88 3.34
C ALA A 220 14.52 9.49 2.03
N ASN A 221 14.41 10.35 1.01
CA ASN A 221 15.15 10.18 -0.23
C ASN A 221 16.59 10.69 -0.04
N TYR A 222 17.56 9.83 -0.25
CA TYR A 222 18.99 10.11 -0.13
C TYR A 222 19.65 10.13 -1.52
N GLY A 223 19.48 11.22 -2.26
CA GLY A 223 20.09 11.37 -3.59
C GLY A 223 19.51 10.41 -4.64
N GLY A 224 18.21 10.16 -4.59
CA GLY A 224 17.49 9.21 -5.43
C GLY A 224 17.24 7.85 -4.78
N PHE A 225 17.98 7.50 -3.73
CA PHE A 225 17.84 6.22 -3.03
C PHE A 225 16.84 6.31 -1.87
N SER A 226 15.88 5.39 -1.82
CA SER A 226 14.90 5.22 -0.74
C SER A 226 14.80 3.73 -0.38
N PHE A 227 14.52 3.43 0.88
CA PHE A 227 14.35 2.07 1.37
C PHE A 227 13.35 2.02 2.53
N GLY A 228 12.90 0.83 2.88
CA GLY A 228 12.02 0.67 4.01
C GLY A 228 11.79 -0.76 4.45
N GLY A 229 11.06 -0.90 5.56
CA GLY A 229 10.65 -2.17 6.12
C GLY A 229 9.33 -2.05 6.87
N ALA A 230 8.53 -3.10 6.82
CA ALA A 230 7.24 -3.21 7.49
C ALA A 230 7.11 -4.56 8.19
N TYR A 231 6.40 -4.58 9.32
CA TYR A 231 6.02 -5.78 10.03
C TYR A 231 4.56 -5.67 10.48
N GLY A 232 3.74 -6.64 10.10
CA GLY A 232 2.36 -6.80 10.54
C GLY A 232 2.26 -7.90 11.59
N PHE A 233 1.68 -7.57 12.74
CA PHE A 233 1.57 -8.46 13.88
C PHE A 233 0.41 -9.45 13.72
N SER A 234 0.53 -10.60 14.34
CA SER A 234 -0.52 -11.62 14.33
C SER A 234 -1.73 -11.25 15.19
N ASN A 235 -1.57 -10.39 16.19
CA ASN A 235 -2.56 -10.06 17.22
C ASN A 235 -3.20 -11.27 17.93
N GLN A 236 -2.51 -12.42 17.91
CA GLN A 236 -2.99 -13.67 18.53
C GLN A 236 -2.13 -14.03 19.74
N GLY A 237 -2.77 -14.11 20.91
CA GLY A 237 -2.11 -14.55 22.15
C GLY A 237 -1.58 -15.98 22.01
N GLY A 238 -0.27 -16.20 22.26
CA GLY A 238 0.38 -17.49 22.09
C GLY A 238 0.67 -17.92 20.65
N GLY A 239 0.29 -17.11 19.65
CA GLY A 239 0.42 -17.41 18.22
C GLY A 239 1.16 -16.36 17.41
N ALA A 240 2.24 -15.77 17.93
CA ALA A 240 2.96 -14.66 17.26
C ALA A 240 3.47 -14.98 15.83
N GLY A 241 3.65 -16.25 15.49
CA GLY A 241 4.01 -16.70 14.14
C GLY A 241 2.83 -16.97 13.22
N ASN A 242 1.60 -16.86 13.70
CA ASN A 242 0.39 -17.15 12.95
C ASN A 242 -0.19 -15.87 12.37
N ASN A 243 -0.38 -15.83 11.05
CA ASN A 243 -0.88 -14.67 10.31
C ASN A 243 -0.12 -13.36 10.61
N ASN A 244 1.20 -13.42 10.62
CA ASN A 244 2.07 -12.26 10.60
C ASN A 244 2.66 -12.06 9.22
N ALA A 245 3.07 -10.84 8.90
CA ALA A 245 3.69 -10.52 7.64
C ALA A 245 4.87 -9.55 7.84
N TYR A 246 5.82 -9.58 6.90
CA TYR A 246 6.87 -8.56 6.82
C TYR A 246 7.26 -8.29 5.38
N SER A 247 7.63 -7.05 5.14
CA SER A 247 8.07 -6.59 3.82
C SER A 247 9.26 -5.67 3.96
N VAL A 248 10.17 -5.73 2.98
CA VAL A 248 11.30 -4.82 2.85
C VAL A 248 11.46 -4.43 1.38
N GLY A 249 11.98 -3.24 1.12
CA GLY A 249 12.21 -2.79 -0.24
C GLY A 249 13.20 -1.66 -0.33
N ALA A 250 13.68 -1.43 -1.55
CA ALA A 250 14.53 -0.31 -1.92
C ALA A 250 14.23 0.15 -3.35
N GLN A 251 14.36 1.44 -3.58
CA GLN A 251 14.17 2.08 -4.87
C GLN A 251 15.28 3.09 -5.13
N TYR A 252 15.68 3.23 -6.39
CA TYR A 252 16.60 4.25 -6.86
C TYR A 252 16.03 4.96 -8.07
N VAL A 253 15.77 6.27 -7.93
CA VAL A 253 15.22 7.14 -8.99
C VAL A 253 16.24 8.23 -9.27
N ASN A 254 16.80 8.25 -10.50
CA ASN A 254 17.74 9.27 -10.90
C ASN A 254 17.61 9.57 -12.41
N GLY A 255 17.19 10.80 -12.74
CA GLY A 255 16.94 11.22 -14.11
C GLY A 255 15.91 10.29 -14.78
N PRO A 256 16.26 9.66 -15.93
CA PRO A 256 15.33 8.80 -16.66
C PRO A 256 15.20 7.38 -16.07
N VAL A 257 16.02 7.03 -15.09
CA VAL A 257 16.13 5.67 -14.54
C VAL A 257 15.34 5.55 -13.24
N ASP A 258 14.47 4.56 -13.15
CA ASP A 258 13.81 4.11 -11.92
C ASP A 258 14.01 2.61 -11.76
N LEU A 259 14.59 2.20 -10.64
CA LEU A 259 14.90 0.82 -10.30
C LEU A 259 14.31 0.50 -8.94
N ALA A 260 13.67 -0.64 -8.79
CA ALA A 260 13.15 -1.07 -7.50
C ALA A 260 13.34 -2.57 -7.27
N VAL A 261 13.46 -2.93 -5.99
CA VAL A 261 13.41 -4.31 -5.51
C VAL A 261 12.60 -4.34 -4.23
N ALA A 262 11.81 -5.40 -4.03
CA ALA A 262 11.08 -5.61 -2.79
C ALA A 262 10.85 -7.08 -2.50
N TYR A 263 10.55 -7.36 -1.24
CA TYR A 263 10.22 -8.69 -0.74
C TYR A 263 9.04 -8.60 0.23
N LEU A 264 8.11 -9.53 0.12
CA LEU A 264 6.99 -9.74 1.04
C LEU A 264 6.98 -11.20 1.50
N GLN A 265 6.75 -11.42 2.79
CA GLN A 265 6.40 -12.74 3.31
C GLN A 265 5.20 -12.61 4.25
N SER A 266 4.23 -13.51 4.08
CA SER A 266 3.15 -13.72 5.04
C SER A 266 3.14 -15.19 5.48
N ASN A 267 3.01 -15.39 6.77
CA ASN A 267 2.90 -16.73 7.37
C ASN A 267 1.42 -16.99 7.69
N GLN A 268 0.89 -18.08 7.14
CA GLN A 268 -0.49 -18.50 7.33
C GLN A 268 -1.52 -17.38 7.09
N PRO A 269 -1.53 -16.75 5.88
CA PRO A 269 -2.54 -15.75 5.55
C PRO A 269 -3.93 -16.34 5.75
N GLY A 270 -4.83 -15.55 6.31
CA GLY A 270 -6.21 -15.95 6.58
C GLY A 270 -7.00 -16.20 5.31
N GLY A 271 -7.98 -17.08 5.37
CA GLY A 271 -8.88 -17.43 4.28
C GLY A 271 -10.17 -18.05 4.81
N VAL A 272 -11.14 -18.30 3.92
CA VAL A 272 -12.45 -18.82 4.33
C VAL A 272 -12.36 -20.20 4.98
N ASN A 273 -11.37 -21.01 4.63
CA ASN A 273 -11.11 -22.33 5.22
C ASN A 273 -10.08 -22.30 6.37
N ALA A 274 -9.71 -21.11 6.84
CA ALA A 274 -8.78 -20.90 7.93
C ALA A 274 -9.38 -20.00 9.02
N PRO A 275 -10.51 -20.38 9.65
CA PRO A 275 -11.23 -19.54 10.60
C PRO A 275 -10.40 -19.17 11.84
N GLN A 276 -9.36 -19.95 12.16
CA GLN A 276 -8.40 -19.62 13.22
C GLN A 276 -7.49 -18.43 12.88
N ASN A 277 -7.44 -18.02 11.62
CA ASN A 277 -6.60 -16.92 11.10
C ASN A 277 -7.44 -15.69 10.74
N THR A 278 -8.59 -15.49 11.35
CA THR A 278 -9.49 -14.35 11.09
C THR A 278 -8.94 -13.01 11.57
N GLY A 279 -7.98 -13.01 12.49
CA GLY A 279 -7.26 -11.81 12.91
C GLY A 279 -5.81 -11.85 12.42
N GLY A 280 -5.07 -10.77 12.62
CA GLY A 280 -3.67 -10.64 12.27
C GLY A 280 -3.44 -9.85 10.98
N SER A 281 -2.26 -10.00 10.39
CA SER A 281 -1.80 -9.11 9.32
C SER A 281 -2.60 -9.25 8.02
N LEU A 282 -3.04 -10.46 7.67
CA LEU A 282 -3.87 -10.70 6.48
C LEU A 282 -5.16 -11.42 6.87
N SER A 283 -6.28 -10.74 6.81
CA SER A 283 -7.58 -11.28 7.18
C SER A 283 -8.42 -11.67 5.95
N SER A 284 -9.14 -12.77 6.06
CA SER A 284 -10.11 -13.18 5.03
C SER A 284 -11.37 -12.32 5.01
N SER A 285 -11.72 -11.73 6.15
CA SER A 285 -12.91 -10.86 6.25
C SER A 285 -12.76 -9.58 5.44
N ASP A 286 -11.54 -9.08 5.30
CA ASP A 286 -11.22 -7.85 4.57
C ASP A 286 -11.05 -8.09 3.06
N GLY A 287 -11.08 -9.37 2.63
CA GLY A 287 -10.78 -9.75 1.25
C GLY A 287 -9.30 -9.67 0.87
N ASP A 288 -8.41 -9.46 1.84
CA ASP A 288 -6.98 -9.24 1.59
C ASP A 288 -6.18 -10.52 1.32
N ALA A 289 -6.68 -11.68 1.71
CA ALA A 289 -5.95 -12.94 1.54
C ALA A 289 -6.16 -13.49 0.12
N MET A 290 -5.52 -12.90 -0.89
CA MET A 290 -5.60 -13.33 -2.29
C MET A 290 -5.05 -14.75 -2.47
N LEU A 291 -3.98 -15.08 -1.78
CA LEU A 291 -3.34 -16.40 -1.75
C LEU A 291 -3.40 -16.98 -0.34
N VAL A 292 -4.19 -18.03 -0.16
CA VAL A 292 -4.37 -18.70 1.14
C VAL A 292 -3.54 -19.96 1.21
N GLY A 293 -2.71 -20.09 2.25
CA GLY A 293 -1.83 -21.26 2.41
C GLY A 293 -0.99 -21.21 3.69
N GLY A 294 0.02 -22.06 3.77
CA GLY A 294 0.92 -22.13 4.93
C GLY A 294 1.91 -20.97 4.99
N ARG A 295 2.50 -20.61 3.83
CA ARG A 295 3.43 -19.47 3.73
C ARG A 295 3.44 -18.91 2.32
N TRP A 296 3.19 -17.62 2.23
CA TRP A 296 3.31 -16.85 1.00
C TRP A 296 4.58 -15.99 1.04
N ARG A 297 5.37 -16.05 -0.04
CA ARG A 297 6.59 -15.26 -0.22
C ARG A 297 6.62 -14.72 -1.64
N THR A 298 6.93 -13.44 -1.79
CA THR A 298 7.10 -12.79 -3.08
C THR A 298 8.35 -11.95 -3.09
N PHE A 299 9.18 -12.12 -4.10
CA PHE A 299 10.27 -11.23 -4.46
C PHE A 299 9.88 -10.49 -5.75
N GLY A 300 10.11 -9.19 -5.81
CA GLY A 300 9.88 -8.36 -6.99
C GLY A 300 11.10 -7.50 -7.30
N ALA A 301 11.35 -7.30 -8.59
CA ALA A 301 12.34 -6.36 -9.12
C ALA A 301 11.79 -5.72 -10.40
N GLY A 302 12.03 -4.42 -10.58
CA GLY A 302 11.58 -3.69 -11.76
C GLY A 302 12.55 -2.59 -12.15
N ALA A 303 12.46 -2.20 -13.41
CA ALA A 303 13.22 -1.11 -14.00
C ALA A 303 12.36 -0.35 -15.00
N HIS A 304 12.40 0.98 -14.95
CA HIS A 304 11.86 1.87 -15.96
C HIS A 304 12.95 2.76 -16.53
N TYR A 305 12.82 3.05 -17.81
CA TYR A 305 13.59 4.10 -18.47
C TYR A 305 12.66 5.05 -19.21
N ALA A 306 12.72 6.33 -18.85
CA ALA A 306 11.93 7.39 -19.45
C ALA A 306 12.71 8.06 -20.59
N PHE A 307 12.16 8.02 -21.80
CA PHE A 307 12.58 8.81 -22.97
C PHE A 307 11.75 10.10 -23.04
N ASP A 308 12.04 10.98 -23.99
CA ASP A 308 11.29 12.23 -24.14
C ASP A 308 9.76 12.06 -24.23
N HIS A 309 9.31 11.06 -24.99
CA HIS A 309 7.88 10.78 -25.23
C HIS A 309 7.47 9.37 -24.87
N ALA A 310 8.35 8.56 -24.33
CA ALA A 310 8.08 7.16 -24.03
C ALA A 310 8.63 6.76 -22.67
N THR A 311 7.99 5.77 -22.05
CA THR A 311 8.55 5.02 -20.94
C THR A 311 8.52 3.56 -21.31
N VAL A 312 9.62 2.84 -21.06
CA VAL A 312 9.72 1.38 -21.23
C VAL A 312 10.09 0.79 -19.90
N GLY A 313 9.41 -0.27 -19.51
CA GLY A 313 9.60 -0.96 -18.24
C GLY A 313 9.71 -2.45 -18.38
N PHE A 314 10.44 -3.05 -17.44
CA PHE A 314 10.49 -4.49 -17.23
C PHE A 314 10.30 -4.78 -15.75
N VAL A 315 9.40 -5.74 -15.46
CA VAL A 315 9.16 -6.21 -14.09
C VAL A 315 9.29 -7.72 -14.05
N TYR A 316 10.00 -8.20 -13.06
CA TYR A 316 10.09 -9.61 -12.71
C TYR A 316 9.62 -9.82 -11.28
N THR A 317 8.72 -10.78 -11.08
CA THR A 317 8.33 -11.22 -9.73
C THR A 317 8.38 -12.73 -9.59
N ARG A 318 8.66 -13.20 -8.40
CA ARG A 318 8.65 -14.62 -8.05
C ARG A 318 7.84 -14.83 -6.79
N THR A 319 6.71 -15.53 -6.90
CA THR A 319 5.83 -15.89 -5.80
C THR A 319 5.92 -17.39 -5.50
N ILE A 320 5.95 -17.72 -4.21
CA ILE A 320 6.00 -19.09 -3.69
C ILE A 320 4.97 -19.21 -2.57
N LEU A 321 3.97 -20.05 -2.78
CA LEU A 321 2.96 -20.41 -1.80
C LEU A 321 3.16 -21.85 -1.35
N ASN A 322 3.57 -22.07 -0.12
CA ASN A 322 3.64 -23.39 0.50
C ASN A 322 2.26 -23.78 1.05
N ASP A 323 1.93 -25.07 0.94
CA ASP A 323 0.65 -25.62 1.39
C ASP A 323 -0.53 -24.78 0.88
N PRO A 324 -0.63 -24.53 -0.46
CA PRO A 324 -1.72 -23.76 -1.04
C PRO A 324 -3.06 -24.41 -0.71
N ARG A 325 -4.06 -23.57 -0.43
CA ARG A 325 -5.43 -24.00 -0.11
C ARG A 325 -6.46 -23.33 -1.02
N GLU A 326 -6.35 -22.03 -1.19
CA GLU A 326 -7.30 -21.23 -1.98
C GLU A 326 -6.59 -20.12 -2.73
N LEU A 327 -7.17 -19.75 -3.88
CA LEU A 327 -6.83 -18.55 -4.64
C LEU A 327 -8.09 -17.72 -4.82
N SER A 328 -7.99 -16.41 -4.64
CA SER A 328 -9.08 -15.48 -4.91
C SER A 328 -9.04 -15.04 -6.38
N GLN A 329 -10.18 -15.00 -7.03
CA GLN A 329 -10.33 -14.46 -8.38
C GLN A 329 -11.72 -13.81 -8.54
N GLY A 330 -11.74 -12.52 -8.87
CA GLY A 330 -12.98 -11.75 -9.02
C GLY A 330 -13.86 -11.80 -7.76
N GLY A 331 -13.24 -11.83 -6.58
CA GLY A 331 -13.91 -11.91 -5.29
C GLY A 331 -14.42 -13.30 -4.89
N ALA A 332 -14.12 -14.34 -5.68
CA ALA A 332 -14.49 -15.73 -5.37
C ALA A 332 -13.23 -16.56 -5.07
N TYR A 333 -13.26 -17.35 -3.99
CA TYR A 333 -12.21 -18.29 -3.65
C TYR A 333 -12.37 -19.63 -4.37
N GLY A 334 -11.28 -20.11 -4.99
CA GLY A 334 -11.20 -21.43 -5.61
C GLY A 334 -10.19 -22.31 -4.88
N ALA A 335 -10.57 -23.54 -4.53
CA ALA A 335 -9.71 -24.49 -3.87
C ALA A 335 -8.53 -24.95 -4.76
N VAL A 336 -7.31 -24.97 -4.21
CA VAL A 336 -6.08 -25.36 -4.88
C VAL A 336 -5.18 -26.19 -3.96
N ASN A 337 -5.76 -27.14 -3.23
CA ASN A 337 -5.06 -27.91 -2.21
C ASN A 337 -3.84 -28.66 -2.80
N GLY A 338 -2.67 -28.37 -2.27
CA GLY A 338 -1.40 -28.92 -2.74
C GLY A 338 -0.26 -28.71 -1.76
N ARG A 339 0.94 -29.06 -2.17
CA ARG A 339 2.17 -28.90 -1.40
C ARG A 339 2.90 -27.58 -1.73
N LEU A 340 2.88 -27.21 -2.99
CA LEU A 340 3.61 -26.04 -3.49
C LEU A 340 2.89 -25.45 -4.70
N LEU A 341 2.72 -24.13 -4.71
CA LEU A 341 2.33 -23.35 -5.87
C LEU A 341 3.34 -22.22 -6.06
N THR A 342 3.82 -22.05 -7.27
CA THR A 342 4.74 -20.95 -7.59
C THR A 342 4.29 -20.23 -8.84
N PHE A 343 4.61 -18.92 -8.90
CA PHE A 343 4.46 -18.07 -10.07
C PHE A 343 5.78 -17.34 -10.33
N SER A 344 6.17 -17.23 -11.60
CA SER A 344 7.23 -16.33 -12.06
C SER A 344 6.63 -15.48 -13.14
N ASN A 345 6.50 -14.19 -12.87
CA ASN A 345 5.96 -13.19 -13.79
C ASN A 345 7.10 -12.46 -14.47
N TYR A 346 7.03 -12.33 -15.78
CA TYR A 346 7.91 -11.54 -16.62
C TYR A 346 7.03 -10.57 -17.41
N GLU A 347 7.09 -9.29 -17.04
CA GLU A 347 6.31 -8.25 -17.69
C GLU A 347 7.24 -7.29 -18.45
N LEU A 348 6.90 -7.04 -19.71
CA LEU A 348 7.43 -5.93 -20.49
C LEU A 348 6.30 -4.94 -20.72
N ASN A 349 6.50 -3.66 -20.40
CA ASN A 349 5.52 -2.63 -20.58
C ASN A 349 6.11 -1.39 -21.24
N ALA A 350 5.26 -0.63 -21.94
CA ALA A 350 5.66 0.61 -22.56
C ALA A 350 4.45 1.56 -22.70
N ARG A 351 4.73 2.86 -22.56
CA ARG A 351 3.77 3.94 -22.83
C ARG A 351 4.42 4.98 -23.72
N TYR A 352 3.70 5.43 -24.75
CA TYR A 352 4.16 6.43 -25.70
C TYR A 352 3.15 7.60 -25.79
N PHE A 353 3.63 8.82 -25.63
CA PHE A 353 2.82 10.03 -25.75
C PHE A 353 2.91 10.58 -27.17
N LEU A 354 1.86 10.38 -27.97
CA LEU A 354 1.74 10.96 -29.30
C LEU A 354 1.55 12.49 -29.22
N GLN A 355 0.87 12.93 -28.17
CA GLN A 355 0.65 14.33 -27.80
C GLN A 355 0.61 14.42 -26.26
N PRO A 356 0.80 15.59 -25.66
CA PRO A 356 0.72 15.74 -24.21
C PRO A 356 -0.59 15.23 -23.58
N ALA A 357 -1.68 15.24 -24.35
CA ALA A 357 -3.00 14.78 -23.91
C ALA A 357 -3.33 13.36 -24.39
N PHE A 358 -2.56 12.75 -25.29
CA PHE A 358 -2.90 11.44 -25.86
C PHE A 358 -1.73 10.47 -25.83
N SER A 359 -1.94 9.35 -25.18
CA SER A 359 -0.94 8.29 -25.10
C SER A 359 -1.49 6.93 -25.51
N LEU A 360 -0.60 6.09 -25.99
CA LEU A 360 -0.81 4.67 -26.20
C LEU A 360 0.08 3.91 -25.25
N GLY A 361 -0.44 2.86 -24.63
CA GLY A 361 0.28 1.97 -23.75
C GLY A 361 0.03 0.52 -24.08
N GLY A 362 0.95 -0.33 -23.71
CA GLY A 362 0.81 -1.77 -23.86
C GLY A 362 1.72 -2.54 -22.92
N SER A 363 1.31 -3.76 -22.58
CA SER A 363 2.14 -4.70 -21.85
C SER A 363 1.97 -6.12 -22.37
N TYR A 364 3.01 -6.91 -22.18
CA TYR A 364 2.97 -8.35 -22.30
C TYR A 364 3.49 -8.98 -21.03
N THR A 365 2.67 -9.84 -20.41
CA THR A 365 3.02 -10.60 -19.22
C THR A 365 3.05 -12.08 -19.53
N LEU A 366 4.17 -12.74 -19.25
CA LEU A 366 4.32 -14.19 -19.22
C LEU A 366 4.41 -14.64 -17.77
N THR A 367 3.42 -15.39 -17.29
CA THR A 367 3.44 -16.01 -15.96
C THR A 367 3.68 -17.51 -16.10
N GLN A 368 4.77 -17.99 -15.56
CA GLN A 368 5.10 -19.42 -15.48
C GLN A 368 4.76 -19.92 -14.08
N GLY A 369 3.79 -20.81 -13.99
CA GLY A 369 3.38 -21.48 -12.78
C GLY A 369 4.02 -22.85 -12.59
N ARG A 370 4.05 -23.32 -11.37
CA ARG A 370 4.25 -24.73 -11.01
C ARG A 370 3.37 -25.06 -9.83
N PHE A 371 2.60 -26.11 -9.96
CA PHE A 371 1.76 -26.63 -8.88
C PHE A 371 2.11 -28.10 -8.64
N ASP A 372 2.52 -28.40 -7.41
CA ASP A 372 2.83 -29.74 -6.93
C ASP A 372 1.79 -30.19 -5.89
N ASP A 373 1.12 -31.27 -6.18
CA ASP A 373 0.21 -32.01 -5.29
C ASP A 373 0.83 -33.39 -4.97
N ALA A 374 0.18 -34.18 -4.11
CA ALA A 374 0.64 -35.45 -3.53
C ALA A 374 0.96 -36.60 -4.54
N GLY A 375 1.42 -36.33 -5.71
CA GLY A 375 1.79 -37.27 -6.78
C GLY A 375 1.67 -36.68 -8.17
N ARG A 376 1.30 -35.41 -8.27
CA ARG A 376 1.10 -34.67 -9.52
C ARG A 376 1.90 -33.38 -9.52
N SER A 377 2.57 -33.09 -10.63
CA SER A 377 3.19 -31.80 -10.89
C SER A 377 2.69 -31.29 -12.24
N ILE A 378 2.19 -30.06 -12.26
CA ILE A 378 1.74 -29.37 -13.46
C ILE A 378 2.43 -28.01 -13.59
N ALA A 379 2.52 -27.50 -14.80
CA ALA A 379 3.19 -26.25 -15.13
C ALA A 379 2.25 -25.30 -15.91
N PRO A 380 1.23 -24.72 -15.24
CA PRO A 380 0.34 -23.78 -15.89
C PRO A 380 1.12 -22.54 -16.34
N THR A 381 0.79 -22.04 -17.51
CA THR A 381 1.40 -20.85 -18.09
C THR A 381 0.32 -19.90 -18.56
N TRP A 382 0.38 -18.65 -18.11
CA TRP A 382 -0.50 -17.56 -18.54
C TRP A 382 0.27 -16.63 -19.47
N SER A 383 -0.36 -16.27 -20.57
CA SER A 383 0.12 -15.23 -21.49
C SER A 383 -0.95 -14.15 -21.56
N GLN A 384 -0.56 -12.93 -21.23
CA GLN A 384 -1.48 -11.79 -21.19
C GLN A 384 -0.95 -10.63 -22.01
N PHE A 385 -1.80 -10.07 -22.86
CA PHE A 385 -1.56 -8.84 -23.61
C PHE A 385 -2.51 -7.78 -23.15
N MET A 386 -2.02 -6.56 -22.97
CA MET A 386 -2.82 -5.37 -22.74
C MET A 386 -2.45 -4.29 -23.74
N LEU A 387 -3.45 -3.56 -24.25
CA LEU A 387 -3.30 -2.34 -25.02
C LEU A 387 -4.26 -1.30 -24.51
N GLN A 388 -3.80 -0.05 -24.37
CA GLN A 388 -4.61 1.08 -23.90
C GLN A 388 -4.37 2.31 -24.75
N ALA A 389 -5.43 3.03 -25.07
CA ALA A 389 -5.40 4.42 -25.51
C ALA A 389 -6.01 5.30 -24.41
N ASP A 390 -5.31 6.36 -24.04
CA ASP A 390 -5.69 7.26 -22.95
C ASP A 390 -5.68 8.69 -23.45
N TYR A 391 -6.77 9.43 -23.24
CA TYR A 391 -6.93 10.82 -23.64
C TYR A 391 -7.27 11.71 -22.44
N ALA A 392 -6.33 12.55 -22.04
CA ALA A 392 -6.49 13.48 -20.94
C ALA A 392 -7.36 14.69 -21.38
N LEU A 393 -8.60 14.76 -20.90
CA LEU A 393 -9.46 15.94 -21.02
C LEU A 393 -8.96 17.10 -20.16
N SER A 394 -8.33 16.76 -19.03
CA SER A 394 -7.70 17.70 -18.11
C SER A 394 -6.62 16.99 -17.30
N ARG A 395 -5.93 17.71 -16.39
CA ARG A 395 -4.99 17.08 -15.42
C ARG A 395 -5.65 16.09 -14.46
N ARG A 396 -6.98 16.10 -14.35
CA ARG A 396 -7.74 15.30 -13.41
C ARG A 396 -8.72 14.32 -14.06
N THR A 397 -8.98 14.48 -15.35
CA THR A 397 -10.02 13.69 -16.06
C THR A 397 -9.44 13.16 -17.35
N ASP A 398 -9.52 11.86 -17.52
CA ASP A 398 -9.12 11.14 -18.72
C ASP A 398 -10.20 10.17 -19.20
N LEU A 399 -10.23 9.94 -20.50
CA LEU A 399 -10.99 8.89 -21.16
C LEU A 399 -10.03 7.81 -21.60
N TYR A 400 -10.41 6.55 -21.43
CA TYR A 400 -9.59 5.43 -21.86
C TYR A 400 -10.39 4.42 -22.68
N LEU A 401 -9.68 3.75 -23.57
CA LEU A 401 -10.09 2.52 -24.24
C LEU A 401 -8.99 1.49 -23.98
N GLU A 402 -9.35 0.37 -23.37
CA GLU A 402 -8.40 -0.66 -22.99
C GLU A 402 -8.89 -2.03 -23.43
N GLY A 403 -7.97 -2.85 -23.90
CA GLY A 403 -8.20 -4.24 -24.24
C GLY A 403 -7.19 -5.15 -23.57
N VAL A 404 -7.65 -6.20 -22.91
CA VAL A 404 -6.81 -7.25 -22.32
C VAL A 404 -7.23 -8.61 -22.86
N TYR A 405 -6.25 -9.43 -23.21
CA TYR A 405 -6.42 -10.83 -23.59
C TYR A 405 -5.50 -11.72 -22.79
N GLN A 406 -6.09 -12.71 -22.12
CA GLN A 406 -5.36 -13.72 -21.37
C GLN A 406 -5.64 -15.13 -21.88
N ARG A 407 -4.60 -15.95 -21.97
CA ARG A 407 -4.67 -17.38 -22.28
C ARG A 407 -3.87 -18.19 -21.26
N VAL A 408 -4.43 -19.34 -20.87
CA VAL A 408 -3.79 -20.31 -19.96
C VAL A 408 -3.50 -21.60 -20.70
N THR A 409 -2.41 -22.27 -20.38
CA THR A 409 -2.03 -23.61 -20.90
C THR A 409 -1.37 -24.43 -19.79
N GLY A 410 -1.33 -25.75 -19.91
CA GLY A 410 -0.58 -26.65 -19.02
C GLY A 410 -1.16 -26.81 -17.60
N ALA A 411 -2.44 -26.52 -17.42
CA ALA A 411 -3.10 -26.64 -16.10
C ALA A 411 -3.69 -28.05 -15.84
N ASP A 412 -3.74 -28.92 -16.83
CA ASP A 412 -4.10 -30.35 -16.78
C ASP A 412 -5.29 -30.71 -15.88
N GLY A 413 -6.41 -29.98 -16.02
CA GLY A 413 -7.65 -30.26 -15.31
C GLY A 413 -7.74 -29.74 -13.86
N VAL A 414 -6.82 -28.88 -13.43
CA VAL A 414 -6.99 -28.07 -12.20
C VAL A 414 -7.74 -26.81 -12.57
N ALA A 415 -9.06 -26.81 -12.42
CA ALA A 415 -9.94 -25.77 -12.96
C ALA A 415 -9.60 -24.35 -12.47
N VAL A 416 -9.23 -24.18 -11.20
CA VAL A 416 -8.84 -22.88 -10.67
C VAL A 416 -7.60 -22.31 -11.35
N LEU A 417 -6.66 -23.15 -11.78
CA LEU A 417 -5.43 -22.77 -12.50
C LEU A 417 -5.60 -22.78 -14.04
N GLY A 418 -6.61 -23.47 -14.56
CA GLY A 418 -6.81 -23.70 -15.99
C GLY A 418 -7.79 -22.74 -16.65
N ASN A 419 -8.64 -22.10 -15.89
CA ASN A 419 -9.53 -21.08 -16.40
C ASN A 419 -8.79 -19.74 -16.47
N ALA A 420 -8.87 -19.08 -17.62
CA ALA A 420 -8.35 -17.72 -17.72
C ALA A 420 -9.14 -16.80 -16.79
N GLY A 421 -8.46 -15.82 -16.20
CA GLY A 421 -9.07 -14.90 -15.26
C GLY A 421 -8.32 -13.58 -15.23
N ILE A 422 -8.86 -12.63 -15.99
CA ILE A 422 -8.42 -11.25 -15.93
C ILE A 422 -8.82 -10.70 -14.56
N PHE A 423 -7.91 -10.00 -13.92
CA PHE A 423 -8.09 -9.50 -12.56
C PHE A 423 -9.36 -8.63 -12.43
N ASN A 424 -9.98 -8.62 -11.25
CA ASN A 424 -11.29 -8.01 -10.96
C ASN A 424 -12.49 -8.57 -11.72
N LEU A 425 -12.29 -9.52 -12.63
CA LEU A 425 -13.38 -10.16 -13.36
C LEU A 425 -13.60 -11.59 -12.87
N ALA A 426 -14.82 -12.08 -12.95
CA ALA A 426 -15.09 -13.50 -12.73
C ALA A 426 -14.31 -14.33 -13.75
N ALA A 427 -13.82 -15.48 -13.29
CA ALA A 427 -13.08 -16.40 -14.16
C ALA A 427 -13.83 -16.74 -15.44
N SER A 428 -13.09 -17.01 -16.49
CA SER A 428 -13.62 -17.59 -17.72
C SER A 428 -14.15 -19.01 -17.50
N GLY A 429 -15.00 -19.46 -18.39
CA GLY A 429 -15.44 -20.85 -18.45
C GLY A 429 -14.40 -21.79 -19.12
N ASN A 430 -13.30 -21.26 -19.65
CA ASN A 430 -12.25 -22.00 -20.33
C ASN A 430 -10.86 -21.32 -20.20
N ASP A 431 -9.90 -21.74 -21.01
CA ASP A 431 -8.50 -21.30 -21.03
C ASP A 431 -8.27 -19.87 -21.59
N ARG A 432 -9.32 -19.13 -21.96
CA ARG A 432 -9.19 -17.81 -22.61
C ARG A 432 -10.21 -16.82 -22.04
N GLN A 433 -9.77 -15.58 -21.92
CA GLN A 433 -10.64 -14.45 -21.61
C GLN A 433 -10.14 -13.20 -22.32
N ALA A 434 -11.06 -12.41 -22.85
CA ALA A 434 -10.78 -11.09 -23.35
C ALA A 434 -11.73 -10.09 -22.72
N VAL A 435 -11.24 -8.89 -22.44
CA VAL A 435 -12.05 -7.75 -22.02
C VAL A 435 -11.71 -6.55 -22.90
N VAL A 436 -12.74 -5.77 -23.24
CA VAL A 436 -12.61 -4.43 -23.82
C VAL A 436 -13.39 -3.49 -22.93
N ALA A 437 -12.71 -2.49 -22.40
CA ALA A 437 -13.25 -1.49 -21.50
C ALA A 437 -13.12 -0.09 -22.11
N ALA A 438 -14.20 0.68 -22.13
CA ALA A 438 -14.19 2.10 -22.48
C ALA A 438 -14.74 2.90 -21.30
N GLY A 439 -13.93 3.82 -20.76
CA GLY A 439 -14.29 4.46 -19.51
C GLY A 439 -13.76 5.88 -19.33
N ILE A 440 -14.16 6.42 -18.19
CA ILE A 440 -13.74 7.74 -17.69
C ILE A 440 -13.16 7.60 -16.29
N ARG A 441 -12.03 8.25 -16.06
CA ARG A 441 -11.42 8.37 -14.75
C ARG A 441 -11.34 9.84 -14.35
N HIS A 442 -11.79 10.15 -13.12
CA HIS A 442 -11.71 11.50 -12.55
C HIS A 442 -11.02 11.48 -11.21
N LYS A 443 -10.01 12.32 -11.02
CA LYS A 443 -9.25 12.53 -9.78
C LYS A 443 -9.65 13.87 -9.15
N PHE A 444 -9.86 13.92 -7.84
CA PHE A 444 -10.24 15.14 -7.12
C PHE A 444 -9.44 15.35 -5.84
#